data_e33e8fb251b2bc192586f023023d51e0
#
_entry.id   e33e8fb251b2bc192586f023023d51e0
#
_cell.length_a   1.000
_cell.length_b   1.000
_cell.length_c   1.000
_cell.angle_alpha   90.00
_cell.angle_beta   90.00
_cell.angle_gamma   90.00
#
_symmetry.space_group_name_H-M   'P 1'
#
loop_
_entity.id
_entity.type
_entity.pdbx_description
1 polymer ?
#
loop_
_entity_poly.entity_id
_entity_poly.type
_entity_poly.pdbx_seq_one_letter_code
_entity_poly.pdbx_strand_id
1 'polypeptide(L)'
;EVVGVVLDRRPADVGEPFDLYKKLNGVCPKCGSRIAKEAGEVDWRCTGGLACPEQRLRALVHFASRAAMNIEGFGDDLIEVLVERGKLTTVASFFDLSESALIGVELRRELFAYKDGEVRDKVVKLQAGLAKKLVTAIAASRSRPLNKVIFGLGIRQVGETTATDLASFF
;
A
#
# COMPACT_ATOMS: atom_id res chain seq x y z
N GLU A 1 24.10 2.84 13.19
CA GLU A 1 23.63 3.88 14.11
C GLU A 1 24.12 5.25 13.64
N VAL A 2 23.23 6.25 13.55
CA VAL A 2 23.60 7.62 13.18
C VAL A 2 24.05 8.33 14.44
N VAL A 3 25.35 8.59 14.56
CA VAL A 3 25.94 9.19 15.76
C VAL A 3 25.97 10.72 15.74
N GLY A 4 25.73 11.37 14.61
CA GLY A 4 25.72 12.83 14.51
C GLY A 4 25.69 13.35 13.08
N VAL A 5 25.59 14.66 12.95
CA VAL A 5 25.60 15.37 11.67
C VAL A 5 26.95 16.09 11.53
N VAL A 6 27.62 15.90 10.38
CA VAL A 6 28.92 16.56 10.09
C VAL A 6 28.65 17.99 9.62
N LEU A 7 28.53 18.91 10.57
CA LEU A 7 28.21 20.31 10.28
C LEU A 7 29.33 21.04 9.52
N ASP A 8 30.58 20.68 9.78
CA ASP A 8 31.75 21.31 9.19
C ASP A 8 31.87 21.12 7.68
N ARG A 9 31.18 20.12 7.14
CA ARG A 9 31.15 19.85 5.70
C ARG A 9 29.91 20.43 4.99
N ARG A 10 29.03 21.13 5.70
CA ARG A 10 27.92 21.83 5.08
C ARG A 10 28.44 23.03 4.30
N PRO A 11 27.97 23.21 3.03
CA PRO A 11 28.21 24.46 2.31
C PRO A 11 27.66 25.65 3.11
N ALA A 12 28.39 26.78 3.06
CA ALA A 12 27.97 28.01 3.75
C ALA A 12 26.63 28.56 3.18
N ASP A 13 26.39 28.32 1.89
CA ASP A 13 25.12 28.63 1.21
C ASP A 13 24.36 27.33 0.95
N VAL A 14 23.47 26.98 1.88
CA VAL A 14 22.58 25.81 1.76
C VAL A 14 21.22 26.18 1.19
N GLY A 15 21.02 27.44 0.79
CA GLY A 15 19.73 27.94 0.33
C GLY A 15 18.63 27.92 1.41
N GLU A 16 17.40 28.21 1.00
CA GLU A 16 16.27 28.08 1.92
C GLU A 16 16.00 26.61 2.29
N PRO A 17 15.63 26.33 3.55
CA PRO A 17 15.22 24.98 3.95
C PRO A 17 14.11 24.46 3.06
N PHE A 18 14.19 23.18 2.69
CA PHE A 18 13.15 22.52 1.91
C PHE A 18 11.82 22.54 2.66
N ASP A 19 10.80 23.11 2.04
CA ASP A 19 9.43 23.14 2.55
C ASP A 19 8.51 22.35 1.61
N LEU A 20 8.10 21.16 2.04
CA LEU A 20 7.22 20.28 1.28
C LEU A 20 5.85 20.92 1.01
N TYR A 21 5.32 21.67 1.97
CA TYR A 21 4.02 22.33 1.82
C TYR A 21 4.05 23.36 0.70
N LYS A 22 5.07 24.21 0.69
CA LYS A 22 5.27 25.19 -0.39
C LYS A 22 5.46 24.51 -1.73
N LYS A 23 6.30 23.47 -1.79
CA LYS A 23 6.57 22.73 -3.03
C LYS A 23 5.31 22.09 -3.63
N LEU A 24 4.41 21.60 -2.79
CA LEU A 24 3.17 20.96 -3.21
C LEU A 24 1.98 21.94 -3.28
N ASN A 25 2.19 23.25 -3.05
CA ASN A 25 1.13 24.24 -2.98
C ASN A 25 -0.01 23.85 -2.02
N GLY A 26 0.31 23.15 -0.93
CA GLY A 26 -0.65 22.71 0.08
C GLY A 26 -1.63 21.63 -0.37
N VAL A 27 -1.44 21.01 -1.55
CA VAL A 27 -2.36 19.99 -2.09
C VAL A 27 -1.64 18.69 -2.42
N CYS A 28 -2.39 17.60 -2.33
CA CYS A 28 -1.90 16.26 -2.70
C CYS A 28 -1.77 16.15 -4.23
N PRO A 29 -0.60 15.76 -4.77
CA PRO A 29 -0.39 15.64 -6.22
C PRO A 29 -1.19 14.47 -6.84
N LYS A 30 -1.73 13.55 -6.03
CA LYS A 30 -2.48 12.39 -6.51
C LYS A 30 -3.98 12.61 -6.58
N CYS A 31 -4.55 13.39 -5.64
CA CYS A 31 -6.01 13.55 -5.56
C CYS A 31 -6.48 15.01 -5.43
N GLY A 32 -5.57 15.98 -5.37
CA GLY A 32 -5.91 17.40 -5.20
C GLY A 32 -6.42 17.77 -3.81
N SER A 33 -6.63 16.84 -2.90
CA SER A 33 -7.05 17.16 -1.54
C SER A 33 -5.97 17.94 -0.79
N ARG A 34 -6.38 18.76 0.17
CA ARG A 34 -5.44 19.50 1.02
C ARG A 34 -4.50 18.56 1.76
N ILE A 35 -3.24 18.95 1.91
CA ILE A 35 -2.33 18.33 2.86
C ILE A 35 -2.37 19.10 4.18
N ALA A 36 -2.33 18.38 5.29
CA ALA A 36 -2.34 18.95 6.63
C ALA A 36 -1.30 18.25 7.52
N LYS A 37 -0.89 18.96 8.55
CA LYS A 37 -0.03 18.46 9.61
C LYS A 37 -0.73 18.71 10.94
N GLU A 38 -0.84 17.68 11.76
CA GLU A 38 -1.43 17.84 13.09
C GLU A 38 -0.45 18.53 14.05
N ALA A 39 -0.99 19.15 15.07
CA ALA A 39 -0.17 19.82 16.07
C ALA A 39 0.76 18.80 16.76
N GLY A 40 2.07 19.10 16.76
CA GLY A 40 3.09 18.21 17.32
C GLY A 40 3.63 17.14 16.35
N GLU A 41 3.02 16.95 15.17
CA GLU A 41 3.58 16.07 14.12
C GLU A 41 4.53 16.83 13.20
N VAL A 42 5.46 16.08 12.59
CA VAL A 42 6.42 16.62 11.61
C VAL A 42 5.96 16.35 10.17
N ASP A 43 5.12 15.36 9.96
CA ASP A 43 4.73 14.87 8.64
C ASP A 43 3.52 15.59 8.07
N TRP A 44 3.62 16.03 6.82
CA TRP A 44 2.47 16.47 6.02
C TRP A 44 1.71 15.26 5.45
N ARG A 45 0.40 15.25 5.62
CA ARG A 45 -0.46 14.14 5.18
C ARG A 45 -1.60 14.65 4.31
N CYS A 46 -1.93 13.87 3.29
CA CYS A 46 -3.12 14.12 2.48
C CYS A 46 -4.39 13.85 3.31
N THR A 47 -5.33 14.78 3.32
CA THR A 47 -6.60 14.66 4.05
C THR A 47 -7.67 13.88 3.27
N GLY A 48 -7.37 13.43 2.05
CA GLY A 48 -8.33 12.72 1.18
C GLY A 48 -8.72 11.31 1.67
N GLY A 49 -8.01 10.75 2.66
CA GLY A 49 -8.30 9.40 3.18
C GLY A 49 -8.41 8.37 2.05
N LEU A 50 -9.38 7.48 2.12
CA LEU A 50 -9.61 6.44 1.10
C LEU A 50 -10.14 6.97 -0.24
N ALA A 51 -10.55 8.24 -0.32
CA ALA A 51 -10.85 8.89 -1.60
C ALA A 51 -9.57 9.18 -2.41
N CYS A 52 -8.42 9.32 -1.73
CA CYS A 52 -7.14 9.41 -2.41
C CYS A 52 -6.75 8.03 -2.98
N PRO A 53 -6.51 7.89 -4.30
CA PRO A 53 -6.18 6.62 -4.92
C PRO A 53 -4.92 5.98 -4.34
N GLU A 54 -3.90 6.78 -4.02
CA GLU A 54 -2.66 6.28 -3.41
C GLU A 54 -2.89 5.76 -1.99
N GLN A 55 -3.64 6.48 -1.16
CA GLN A 55 -3.94 6.00 0.21
C GLN A 55 -4.80 4.73 0.17
N ARG A 56 -5.78 4.67 -0.73
CA ARG A 56 -6.60 3.48 -0.93
C ARG A 56 -5.76 2.28 -1.36
N LEU A 57 -4.87 2.46 -2.34
CA LEU A 57 -3.96 1.41 -2.78
C LEU A 57 -3.11 0.90 -1.60
N ARG A 58 -2.48 1.80 -0.84
CA ARG A 58 -1.65 1.43 0.31
C ARG A 58 -2.44 0.75 1.43
N ALA A 59 -3.68 1.16 1.66
CA ALA A 59 -4.57 0.49 2.62
C ALA A 59 -4.89 -0.96 2.19
N LEU A 60 -5.13 -1.19 0.90
CA LEU A 60 -5.38 -2.53 0.36
C LEU A 60 -4.13 -3.42 0.43
N VAL A 61 -2.96 -2.89 0.09
CA VAL A 61 -1.67 -3.59 0.21
C VAL A 61 -1.40 -3.95 1.68
N HIS A 62 -1.60 -3.00 2.59
CA HIS A 62 -1.43 -3.24 4.02
C HIS A 62 -2.38 -4.32 4.52
N PHE A 63 -3.66 -4.27 4.14
CA PHE A 63 -4.65 -5.27 4.53
C PHE A 63 -4.27 -6.68 4.07
N ALA A 64 -3.80 -6.83 2.84
CA ALA A 64 -3.39 -8.13 2.29
C ALA A 64 -2.05 -8.64 2.85
N SER A 65 -1.26 -7.77 3.50
CA SER A 65 0.10 -8.07 3.94
C SER A 65 0.17 -9.25 4.92
N ARG A 66 1.38 -9.84 5.01
CA ARG A 66 1.67 -10.97 5.91
C ARG A 66 1.38 -10.65 7.39
N ALA A 67 1.65 -9.42 7.81
CA ALA A 67 1.44 -8.98 9.18
C ALA A 67 -0.05 -8.84 9.53
N ALA A 68 -0.90 -8.54 8.53
CA ALA A 68 -2.35 -8.37 8.65
C ALA A 68 -3.11 -9.66 8.24
N MET A 69 -3.86 -9.62 7.16
CA MET A 69 -4.72 -10.73 6.72
C MET A 69 -3.97 -11.87 6.03
N ASN A 70 -2.70 -11.65 5.66
CA ASN A 70 -1.85 -12.65 4.99
C ASN A 70 -2.52 -13.29 3.77
N ILE A 71 -3.03 -12.47 2.85
CA ILE A 71 -3.65 -12.96 1.62
C ILE A 71 -2.53 -13.25 0.62
N GLU A 72 -2.06 -14.49 0.62
CA GLU A 72 -0.91 -14.91 -0.20
C GLU A 72 -1.14 -14.69 -1.69
N GLY A 73 -0.11 -14.21 -2.38
CA GLY A 73 -0.12 -13.97 -3.82
C GLY A 73 -0.65 -12.59 -4.23
N PHE A 74 -1.24 -11.82 -3.32
CA PHE A 74 -1.64 -10.43 -3.55
C PHE A 74 -0.48 -9.49 -3.23
N GLY A 75 0.50 -9.42 -4.12
CA GLY A 75 1.55 -8.40 -4.07
C GLY A 75 1.07 -7.05 -4.60
N ASP A 76 1.89 -6.00 -4.39
CA ASP A 76 1.59 -4.63 -4.76
C ASP A 76 1.15 -4.49 -6.22
N ASP A 77 1.87 -5.10 -7.17
CA ASP A 77 1.58 -5.03 -8.61
C ASP A 77 0.19 -5.58 -8.96
N LEU A 78 -0.20 -6.71 -8.34
CA LEU A 78 -1.51 -7.30 -8.59
C LEU A 78 -2.63 -6.45 -8.00
N ILE A 79 -2.44 -5.95 -6.78
CA ILE A 79 -3.42 -5.08 -6.11
C ILE A 79 -3.60 -3.79 -6.92
N GLU A 80 -2.50 -3.17 -7.38
CA GLU A 80 -2.54 -1.95 -8.19
C GLU A 80 -3.38 -2.15 -9.46
N VAL A 81 -3.09 -3.21 -10.23
CA VAL A 81 -3.84 -3.54 -11.45
C VAL A 81 -5.32 -3.81 -11.15
N LEU A 82 -5.64 -4.48 -10.05
CA LEU A 82 -7.03 -4.74 -9.68
C LEU A 82 -7.77 -3.47 -9.22
N VAL A 83 -7.07 -2.53 -8.57
CA VAL A 83 -7.59 -1.20 -8.23
C VAL A 83 -7.84 -0.38 -9.49
N GLU A 84 -6.90 -0.32 -10.42
CA GLU A 84 -7.04 0.39 -11.69
C GLU A 84 -8.22 -0.13 -12.52
N ARG A 85 -8.46 -1.45 -12.48
CA ARG A 85 -9.60 -2.10 -13.17
C ARG A 85 -10.91 -2.01 -12.39
N GLY A 86 -10.95 -1.33 -11.25
CA GLY A 86 -12.14 -1.18 -10.41
C GLY A 86 -12.61 -2.47 -9.73
N LYS A 87 -11.76 -3.51 -9.69
CA LYS A 87 -12.08 -4.79 -9.05
C LYS A 87 -11.82 -4.79 -7.55
N LEU A 88 -10.88 -3.95 -7.09
CA LEU A 88 -10.60 -3.71 -5.68
C LEU A 88 -10.83 -2.22 -5.36
N THR A 89 -11.87 -1.94 -4.60
CA THR A 89 -12.24 -0.58 -4.18
C THR A 89 -12.15 -0.39 -2.67
N THR A 90 -12.38 -1.46 -1.92
CA THR A 90 -12.33 -1.52 -0.46
C THR A 90 -11.67 -2.82 -0.01
N VAL A 91 -11.32 -2.93 1.27
CA VAL A 91 -10.79 -4.18 1.84
C VAL A 91 -11.81 -5.33 1.75
N ALA A 92 -13.11 -5.04 1.78
CA ALA A 92 -14.16 -6.05 1.62
C ALA A 92 -14.16 -6.65 0.20
N SER A 93 -13.79 -5.87 -0.81
CA SER A 93 -13.77 -6.32 -2.21
C SER A 93 -12.84 -7.52 -2.47
N PHE A 94 -11.84 -7.78 -1.59
CA PHE A 94 -11.06 -9.01 -1.68
C PHE A 94 -11.94 -10.25 -1.61
N PHE A 95 -12.95 -10.24 -0.76
CA PHE A 95 -13.82 -11.38 -0.49
C PHE A 95 -14.91 -11.59 -1.54
N ASP A 96 -15.06 -10.65 -2.47
CA ASP A 96 -15.96 -10.73 -3.61
C ASP A 96 -15.25 -11.19 -4.90
N LEU A 97 -13.91 -11.32 -4.87
CA LEU A 97 -13.13 -11.76 -6.02
C LEU A 97 -13.40 -13.25 -6.33
N SER A 98 -13.78 -13.52 -7.57
CA SER A 98 -13.94 -14.87 -8.10
C SER A 98 -12.76 -15.25 -9.01
N GLU A 99 -12.61 -16.56 -9.28
CA GLU A 99 -11.61 -17.05 -10.24
C GLU A 99 -11.81 -16.40 -11.63
N SER A 100 -13.05 -16.30 -12.09
CA SER A 100 -13.39 -15.70 -13.39
C SER A 100 -13.04 -14.22 -13.46
N ALA A 101 -13.10 -13.49 -12.34
CA ALA A 101 -12.70 -12.10 -12.27
C ALA A 101 -11.17 -11.90 -12.34
N LEU A 102 -10.41 -12.91 -11.95
CA LEU A 102 -8.94 -12.88 -11.92
C LEU A 102 -8.30 -13.43 -13.20
N ILE A 103 -8.92 -14.44 -13.84
CA ILE A 103 -8.38 -15.03 -15.07
C ILE A 103 -8.22 -13.96 -16.15
N GLY A 104 -7.06 -13.96 -16.81
CA GLY A 104 -6.76 -13.02 -17.88
C GLY A 104 -6.32 -11.62 -17.41
N VAL A 105 -6.26 -11.36 -16.11
CA VAL A 105 -5.66 -10.12 -15.61
C VAL A 105 -4.19 -10.07 -16.02
N GLU A 106 -3.80 -9.00 -16.67
CA GLU A 106 -2.43 -8.78 -17.15
C GLU A 106 -1.64 -8.01 -16.12
N LEU A 107 -0.51 -8.57 -15.72
CA LEU A 107 0.49 -7.95 -14.88
C LEU A 107 1.68 -7.54 -15.74
N ARG A 108 2.11 -6.29 -15.65
CA ARG A 108 3.39 -5.84 -16.19
C ARG A 108 4.45 -6.13 -15.14
N ARG A 109 5.44 -6.92 -15.51
CA ARG A 109 6.65 -7.11 -14.71
C ARG A 109 7.80 -6.48 -15.46
N GLU A 110 8.40 -5.49 -14.87
CA GLU A 110 9.72 -5.04 -15.32
C GLU A 110 10.69 -6.20 -15.06
N LEU A 111 11.20 -6.76 -16.14
CA LEU A 111 12.27 -7.74 -16.03
C LEU A 111 13.59 -7.00 -15.94
N PHE A 112 14.39 -7.38 -14.95
CA PHE A 112 15.77 -6.97 -14.82
C PHE A 112 16.48 -7.05 -16.18
N ALA A 113 17.38 -6.08 -16.41
CA ALA A 113 18.17 -6.02 -17.62
C ALA A 113 18.72 -7.41 -18.00
N TYR A 114 18.42 -7.85 -19.20
CA TYR A 114 19.09 -9.00 -19.80
C TYR A 114 20.59 -8.72 -19.93
N LYS A 115 21.40 -9.76 -20.17
CA LYS A 115 22.86 -9.64 -20.36
C LYS A 115 23.27 -8.67 -21.47
N ASP A 116 22.33 -8.25 -22.31
CA ASP A 116 22.48 -7.27 -23.39
C ASP A 116 22.15 -5.82 -22.95
N GLY A 117 21.73 -5.61 -21.71
CA GLY A 117 21.40 -4.29 -21.16
C GLY A 117 19.99 -3.78 -21.54
N GLU A 118 19.19 -4.53 -22.29
CA GLU A 118 17.83 -4.13 -22.62
C GLU A 118 16.85 -4.50 -21.50
N VAL A 119 16.07 -3.51 -21.05
CA VAL A 119 14.92 -3.73 -20.14
C VAL A 119 13.71 -4.10 -21.00
N ARG A 120 13.23 -5.32 -20.85
CA ARG A 120 12.03 -5.77 -21.58
C ARG A 120 10.87 -5.95 -20.60
N ASP A 121 9.78 -5.23 -20.84
CA ASP A 121 8.52 -5.43 -20.13
C ASP A 121 7.93 -6.79 -20.50
N LYS A 122 7.70 -7.63 -19.51
CA LYS A 122 6.98 -8.88 -19.69
C LYS A 122 5.56 -8.73 -19.16
N VAL A 123 4.59 -8.84 -20.04
CA VAL A 123 3.17 -8.97 -19.65
C VAL A 123 2.90 -10.43 -19.32
N VAL A 124 2.49 -10.69 -18.10
CA VAL A 124 2.09 -12.01 -17.60
C VAL A 124 0.58 -12.00 -17.35
N LYS A 125 -0.15 -12.91 -18.02
CA LYS A 125 -1.60 -13.09 -17.79
C LYS A 125 -1.82 -14.10 -16.66
N LEU A 126 -2.71 -13.77 -15.72
CA LEU A 126 -3.13 -14.71 -14.69
C LEU A 126 -3.84 -15.90 -15.34
N GLN A 127 -3.29 -17.09 -15.13
CA GLN A 127 -3.87 -18.35 -15.57
C GLN A 127 -4.83 -18.91 -14.51
N ALA A 128 -5.73 -19.80 -14.90
CA ALA A 128 -6.75 -20.41 -14.02
C ALA A 128 -6.14 -21.03 -12.74
N GLY A 129 -4.99 -21.71 -12.86
CA GLY A 129 -4.32 -22.31 -11.70
C GLY A 129 -3.86 -21.28 -10.66
N LEU A 130 -3.39 -20.11 -11.10
CA LEU A 130 -3.02 -19.03 -10.18
C LEU A 130 -4.25 -18.33 -9.62
N ALA A 131 -5.28 -18.07 -10.46
CA ALA A 131 -6.53 -17.49 -10.00
C ALA A 131 -7.19 -18.33 -8.89
N LYS A 132 -7.21 -19.66 -9.04
CA LYS A 132 -7.70 -20.59 -8.02
C LYS A 132 -6.89 -20.48 -6.71
N LYS A 133 -5.54 -20.43 -6.79
CA LYS A 133 -4.69 -20.24 -5.61
C LYS A 133 -5.00 -18.93 -4.88
N LEU A 134 -5.18 -17.85 -5.62
CA LEU A 134 -5.52 -16.54 -5.06
C LEU A 134 -6.86 -16.56 -4.33
N VAL A 135 -7.90 -17.14 -4.92
CA VAL A 135 -9.22 -17.28 -4.27
C VAL A 135 -9.14 -18.18 -3.04
N THR A 136 -8.33 -19.26 -3.09
CA THR A 136 -8.08 -20.12 -1.94
C THR A 136 -7.38 -19.35 -0.81
N ALA A 137 -6.40 -18.48 -1.12
CA ALA A 137 -5.72 -17.64 -0.13
C ALA A 137 -6.69 -16.63 0.51
N ILE A 138 -7.59 -16.03 -0.28
CA ILE A 138 -8.66 -15.17 0.26
C ILE A 138 -9.57 -15.97 1.22
N ALA A 139 -9.99 -17.16 0.84
CA ALA A 139 -10.82 -18.00 1.69
C ALA A 139 -10.10 -18.35 3.01
N ALA A 140 -8.82 -18.72 2.95
CA ALA A 140 -8.00 -19.01 4.12
C ALA A 140 -7.84 -17.80 5.05
N SER A 141 -7.76 -16.59 4.51
CA SER A 141 -7.63 -15.37 5.30
C SER A 141 -8.85 -15.08 6.19
N ARG A 142 -10.04 -15.63 5.86
CA ARG A 142 -11.25 -15.45 6.67
C ARG A 142 -11.13 -16.03 8.08
N SER A 143 -10.22 -16.97 8.31
CA SER A 143 -9.94 -17.56 9.62
C SER A 143 -8.91 -16.78 10.45
N ARG A 144 -8.43 -15.65 9.94
CA ARG A 144 -7.47 -14.81 10.69
C ARG A 144 -8.14 -14.23 11.94
N PRO A 145 -7.42 -14.16 13.08
CA PRO A 145 -7.97 -13.65 14.32
C PRO A 145 -8.30 -12.15 14.23
N LEU A 146 -9.24 -11.69 15.06
CA LEU A 146 -9.77 -10.32 15.04
C LEU A 146 -8.70 -9.24 15.15
N ASN A 147 -7.65 -9.45 15.93
CA ASN A 147 -6.54 -8.49 16.03
C ASN A 147 -5.85 -8.25 14.68
N LYS A 148 -5.78 -9.27 13.80
CA LYS A 148 -5.20 -9.13 12.46
C LYS A 148 -6.13 -8.35 11.52
N VAL A 149 -7.43 -8.48 11.69
CA VAL A 149 -8.43 -7.66 10.97
C VAL A 149 -8.30 -6.20 11.41
N ILE A 150 -8.31 -5.94 12.72
CA ILE A 150 -8.18 -4.57 13.28
C ILE A 150 -6.88 -3.92 12.80
N PHE A 151 -5.75 -4.63 12.90
CA PHE A 151 -4.47 -4.14 12.40
C PHE A 151 -4.50 -3.89 10.88
N GLY A 152 -5.10 -4.81 10.12
CA GLY A 152 -5.21 -4.74 8.67
C GLY A 152 -6.06 -3.56 8.16
N LEU A 153 -7.00 -3.06 8.96
CA LEU A 153 -7.76 -1.85 8.64
C LEU A 153 -6.89 -0.58 8.60
N GLY A 154 -5.66 -0.65 9.13
CA GLY A 154 -4.71 0.47 9.08
C GLY A 154 -5.20 1.71 9.84
N ILE A 155 -5.94 1.51 10.92
CA ILE A 155 -6.44 2.59 11.77
C ILE A 155 -5.24 3.32 12.36
N ARG A 156 -5.23 4.63 12.21
CA ARG A 156 -4.12 5.47 12.66
C ARG A 156 -3.87 5.28 14.17
N GLN A 157 -2.60 5.15 14.54
CA GLN A 157 -2.11 4.88 15.90
C GLN A 157 -2.53 3.49 16.47
N VAL A 158 -3.18 2.64 15.68
CA VAL A 158 -3.48 1.26 16.07
C VAL A 158 -2.43 0.33 15.46
N GLY A 159 -1.38 0.05 16.22
CA GLY A 159 -0.35 -0.94 15.89
C GLY A 159 -0.79 -2.37 16.26
N GLU A 160 0.09 -3.36 16.04
CA GLU A 160 -0.21 -4.78 16.33
C GLU A 160 -0.56 -5.01 17.81
N THR A 161 0.14 -4.35 18.73
CA THR A 161 -0.12 -4.46 20.18
C THR A 161 -1.49 -3.91 20.52
N THR A 162 -1.79 -2.67 20.12
CA THR A 162 -3.09 -2.04 20.36
C THR A 162 -4.23 -2.83 19.71
N ALA A 163 -4.02 -3.38 18.51
CA ALA A 163 -5.01 -4.24 17.86
C ALA A 163 -5.27 -5.52 18.65
N THR A 164 -4.24 -6.09 19.30
CA THR A 164 -4.37 -7.26 20.15
C THR A 164 -5.13 -6.92 21.43
N ASP A 165 -4.82 -5.81 22.07
CA ASP A 165 -5.51 -5.33 23.26
C ASP A 165 -6.99 -5.09 22.97
N LEU A 166 -7.31 -4.40 21.87
CA LEU A 166 -8.69 -4.19 21.42
C LEU A 166 -9.42 -5.51 21.17
N ALA A 167 -8.80 -6.47 20.48
CA ALA A 167 -9.41 -7.76 20.18
C ALA A 167 -9.65 -8.62 21.43
N SER A 168 -8.93 -8.38 22.53
CA SER A 168 -9.12 -9.10 23.78
C SER A 168 -10.38 -8.65 24.53
N PHE A 169 -10.96 -7.52 24.15
CA PHE A 169 -12.19 -6.96 24.73
C PHE A 169 -13.46 -7.59 24.18
N PHE A 170 -13.36 -8.22 23.00
CA PHE A 170 -14.48 -8.81 22.25
C PHE A 170 -14.32 -10.31 22.09
#